data_ef82dec78e2aa50de0606c5acb9ba27e
#
_entry.id   ef82dec78e2aa50de0606c5acb9ba27e
#
_cell.length_a   1.000
_cell.length_b   1.000
_cell.length_c   1.000
_cell.angle_alpha   90.00
_cell.angle_beta   90.00
_cell.angle_gamma   90.00
#
_symmetry.space_group_name_H-M   'P 1'
#
loop_
_entity.id
_entity.type
_entity.pdbx_description
1 polymer ?
#
loop_
_entity_poly.entity_id
_entity_poly.type
_entity_poly.pdbx_seq_one_letter_code
_entity_poly.pdbx_strand_id
1 'polypeptide(L)'
;SAATMAITLIMCANGWIDYHLGVALVLGENIGTTITANLAALTGNTQARRAALAHLVFNVFGVMWVLVLFYPFTNAVSWFVTHVMKVSDPAVAAAFHTAFNISNTFIMIWFVSLIEKTVCTLIKPKVEDEEYRLRYITGGMLSTAELSILQAHKEISLFAERTARMFNMVKEL
;
A
#
# COMPACT_ATOMS: atom_id res chain seq x y z
N SER A 1 -12.12 -3.45 -3.37
CA SER A 1 -12.44 -2.02 -3.11
C SER A 1 -13.58 -1.90 -2.08
N ALA A 2 -13.85 -0.70 -1.54
CA ALA A 2 -14.94 -0.51 -0.58
C ALA A 2 -16.31 -0.99 -1.12
N ALA A 3 -16.55 -0.83 -2.41
CA ALA A 3 -17.78 -1.29 -3.06
C ALA A 3 -17.89 -2.82 -3.05
N THR A 4 -16.84 -3.54 -3.37
CA THR A 4 -16.81 -5.02 -3.35
C THR A 4 -17.01 -5.54 -1.94
N MET A 5 -16.35 -4.92 -0.95
CA MET A 5 -16.54 -5.25 0.47
C MET A 5 -18.00 -5.05 0.88
N ALA A 6 -18.60 -3.92 0.54
CA ALA A 6 -20.01 -3.65 0.85
C ALA A 6 -20.94 -4.69 0.24
N ILE A 7 -20.71 -5.09 -1.01
CA ILE A 7 -21.50 -6.13 -1.67
C ILE A 7 -21.33 -7.46 -0.94
N THR A 8 -20.10 -7.87 -0.62
CA THR A 8 -19.82 -9.12 0.13
C THR A 8 -20.52 -9.13 1.47
N LEU A 9 -20.48 -8.01 2.23
CA LEU A 9 -21.18 -7.89 3.52
C LEU A 9 -22.70 -8.01 3.36
N ILE A 10 -23.28 -7.37 2.34
CA ILE A 10 -24.72 -7.47 2.04
C ILE A 10 -25.10 -8.91 1.68
N MET A 11 -24.29 -9.62 0.90
CA MET A 11 -24.53 -11.01 0.53
C MET A 11 -24.49 -11.94 1.76
N CYS A 12 -23.51 -11.74 2.65
CA CYS A 12 -23.47 -12.45 3.95
C CYS A 12 -24.69 -12.13 4.81
N ALA A 13 -25.08 -10.85 4.93
CA ALA A 13 -26.19 -10.41 5.74
C ALA A 13 -27.54 -10.98 5.28
N ASN A 14 -27.72 -11.18 3.98
CA ASN A 14 -28.93 -11.77 3.39
C ASN A 14 -28.89 -13.31 3.37
N GLY A 15 -27.81 -13.94 3.86
CA GLY A 15 -27.65 -15.38 3.85
C GLY A 15 -27.44 -15.99 2.45
N TRP A 16 -27.10 -15.17 1.45
CA TRP A 16 -26.84 -15.65 0.08
C TRP A 16 -25.50 -16.39 -0.02
N ILE A 17 -24.55 -16.02 0.82
CA ILE A 17 -23.26 -16.68 0.97
C ILE A 17 -22.97 -16.92 2.44
N ASP A 18 -22.26 -18.00 2.73
CA ASP A 18 -21.79 -18.28 4.08
C ASP A 18 -20.59 -17.41 4.48
N TYR A 19 -20.29 -17.41 5.77
CA TYR A 19 -19.17 -16.64 6.32
C TYR A 19 -17.81 -17.00 5.68
N HIS A 20 -17.53 -18.28 5.47
CA HIS A 20 -16.23 -18.72 4.94
C HIS A 20 -16.05 -18.26 3.49
N LEU A 21 -17.12 -18.32 2.69
CA LEU A 21 -17.09 -17.79 1.31
C LEU A 21 -16.95 -16.27 1.33
N GLY A 22 -17.64 -15.57 2.24
CA GLY A 22 -17.47 -14.14 2.43
C GLY A 22 -16.03 -13.75 2.76
N VAL A 23 -15.39 -14.47 3.67
CA VAL A 23 -13.97 -14.29 4.01
C VAL A 23 -13.05 -14.57 2.82
N ALA A 24 -13.31 -15.63 2.05
CA ALA A 24 -12.53 -15.94 0.85
C ALA A 24 -12.62 -14.82 -0.21
N LEU A 25 -13.80 -14.23 -0.39
CA LEU A 25 -13.99 -13.07 -1.26
C LEU A 25 -13.21 -11.85 -0.77
N VAL A 26 -13.21 -11.58 0.54
CA VAL A 26 -12.42 -10.50 1.15
C VAL A 26 -10.93 -10.69 0.92
N LEU A 27 -10.40 -11.90 1.04
CA LEU A 27 -9.00 -12.21 0.73
C LEU A 27 -8.69 -11.98 -0.75
N GLY A 28 -9.57 -12.41 -1.65
CA GLY A 28 -9.45 -12.16 -3.09
C GLY A 28 -9.45 -10.68 -3.43
N GLU A 29 -10.29 -9.89 -2.74
CA GLU A 29 -10.35 -8.44 -2.90
C GLU A 29 -9.04 -7.75 -2.50
N ASN A 30 -8.40 -8.18 -1.42
CA ASN A 30 -7.09 -7.64 -1.01
C ASN A 30 -6.03 -7.81 -2.13
N ILE A 31 -6.00 -8.96 -2.80
CA ILE A 31 -5.11 -9.16 -3.96
C ILE A 31 -5.57 -8.30 -5.15
N GLY A 32 -6.86 -8.31 -5.47
CA GLY A 32 -7.41 -7.56 -6.60
C GLY A 32 -7.10 -6.06 -6.54
N THR A 33 -7.20 -5.47 -5.36
CA THR A 33 -6.86 -4.05 -5.14
C THR A 33 -5.39 -3.76 -5.44
N THR A 34 -4.48 -4.69 -5.16
CA THR A 34 -3.05 -4.50 -5.47
C THR A 34 -2.74 -4.61 -6.95
N ILE A 35 -3.50 -5.42 -7.69
CA ILE A 35 -3.36 -5.53 -9.15
C ILE A 35 -3.70 -4.19 -9.81
N THR A 36 -4.81 -3.56 -9.43
CA THR A 36 -5.20 -2.23 -9.96
C THR A 36 -4.17 -1.16 -9.64
N ALA A 37 -3.61 -1.17 -8.42
CA ALA A 37 -2.54 -0.26 -8.02
C ALA A 37 -1.26 -0.46 -8.88
N ASN A 38 -0.90 -1.71 -9.18
CA ASN A 38 0.25 -2.00 -10.04
C ASN A 38 0.00 -1.59 -11.50
N LEU A 39 -1.20 -1.78 -12.03
CA LEU A 39 -1.56 -1.30 -13.36
C LEU A 39 -1.46 0.23 -13.44
N ALA A 40 -2.00 0.95 -12.46
CA ALA A 40 -1.89 2.41 -12.38
C ALA A 40 -0.43 2.87 -12.27
N ALA A 41 0.42 2.13 -11.58
CA ALA A 41 1.82 2.46 -11.40
C ALA A 41 2.70 2.20 -12.65
N LEU A 42 2.19 1.55 -13.69
CA LEU A 42 2.98 1.27 -14.92
C LEU A 42 3.47 2.55 -15.59
N THR A 43 2.66 3.60 -15.57
CA THR A 43 2.98 4.93 -16.11
C THR A 43 3.72 5.82 -15.11
N GLY A 44 3.84 5.38 -13.85
CA GLY A 44 4.48 6.10 -12.77
C GLY A 44 6.01 6.02 -12.78
N ASN A 45 6.63 6.84 -11.93
CA ASN A 45 8.06 6.80 -11.69
C ASN A 45 8.50 5.52 -10.97
N THR A 46 9.80 5.29 -10.84
CA THR A 46 10.37 4.11 -10.18
C THR A 46 9.85 3.94 -8.74
N GLN A 47 9.67 5.02 -7.99
CA GLN A 47 9.20 4.95 -6.61
C GLN A 47 7.72 4.50 -6.53
N ALA A 48 6.86 5.02 -7.41
CA ALA A 48 5.46 4.59 -7.49
C ALA A 48 5.35 3.09 -7.84
N ARG A 49 6.17 2.61 -8.79
CA ARG A 49 6.21 1.19 -9.18
C ARG A 49 6.72 0.29 -8.05
N ARG A 50 7.75 0.73 -7.31
CA ARG A 50 8.25 0.02 -6.12
C ARG A 50 7.20 -0.05 -5.01
N ALA A 51 6.52 1.04 -4.73
CA ALA A 51 5.45 1.10 -3.75
C ALA A 51 4.29 0.16 -4.11
N ALA A 52 3.84 0.16 -5.37
CA ALA A 52 2.80 -0.73 -5.85
C ALA A 52 3.21 -2.22 -5.76
N LEU A 53 4.45 -2.56 -6.13
CA LEU A 53 4.98 -3.92 -6.01
C LEU A 53 5.11 -4.34 -4.54
N ALA A 54 5.58 -3.45 -3.64
CA ALA A 54 5.65 -3.73 -2.22
C ALA A 54 4.26 -4.02 -1.64
N HIS A 55 3.24 -3.25 -2.06
CA HIS A 55 1.85 -3.47 -1.68
C HIS A 55 1.33 -4.84 -2.16
N LEU A 56 1.66 -5.23 -3.38
CA LEU A 56 1.32 -6.57 -3.91
C LEU A 56 1.96 -7.68 -3.08
N VAL A 57 3.27 -7.59 -2.83
CA VAL A 57 4.02 -8.58 -2.03
C VAL A 57 3.44 -8.71 -0.62
N PHE A 58 3.12 -7.58 0.02
CA PHE A 58 2.50 -7.54 1.34
C PHE A 58 1.16 -8.28 1.37
N ASN A 59 0.28 -8.03 0.40
CA ASN A 59 -1.05 -8.65 0.39
C ASN A 59 -1.00 -10.13 -0.05
N VAL A 60 -0.18 -10.48 -1.04
CA VAL A 60 -0.01 -11.87 -1.47
C VAL A 60 0.54 -12.72 -0.31
N PHE A 61 1.58 -12.24 0.39
CA PHE A 61 2.09 -12.94 1.57
C PHE A 61 1.01 -13.08 2.65
N GLY A 62 0.26 -12.00 2.91
CA GLY A 62 -0.84 -12.01 3.86
C GLY A 62 -1.89 -13.07 3.53
N VAL A 63 -2.33 -13.13 2.29
CA VAL A 63 -3.31 -14.13 1.85
C VAL A 63 -2.73 -15.54 1.94
N MET A 64 -1.46 -15.75 1.57
CA MET A 64 -0.84 -17.08 1.61
C MET A 64 -0.81 -17.68 3.02
N TRP A 65 -0.37 -16.92 4.04
CA TRP A 65 -0.33 -17.47 5.40
C TRP A 65 -1.75 -17.70 5.97
N VAL A 66 -2.71 -16.82 5.63
CA VAL A 66 -4.11 -17.02 6.05
C VAL A 66 -4.72 -18.23 5.36
N LEU A 67 -4.42 -18.51 4.09
CA LEU A 67 -4.91 -19.72 3.42
C LEU A 67 -4.42 -20.99 4.12
N VAL A 68 -3.17 -21.00 4.61
CA VAL A 68 -2.64 -22.13 5.41
C VAL A 68 -3.37 -22.28 6.75
N LEU A 69 -3.72 -21.17 7.39
CA LEU A 69 -4.41 -21.12 8.67
C LEU A 69 -5.88 -20.74 8.54
N PHE A 70 -6.52 -21.01 7.40
CA PHE A 70 -7.85 -20.50 7.06
C PHE A 70 -8.87 -20.80 8.16
N TYR A 71 -9.09 -22.06 8.44
CA TYR A 71 -10.09 -22.44 9.46
C TYR A 71 -9.73 -22.02 10.89
N PRO A 72 -8.50 -22.22 11.39
CA PRO A 72 -8.14 -21.74 12.72
C PRO A 72 -8.30 -20.23 12.87
N PHE A 73 -7.87 -19.46 11.89
CA PHE A 73 -7.92 -17.99 11.96
C PHE A 73 -9.36 -17.46 11.83
N THR A 74 -10.13 -17.97 10.86
CA THR A 74 -11.54 -17.58 10.68
C THR A 74 -12.39 -17.93 11.90
N ASN A 75 -12.20 -19.12 12.47
CA ASN A 75 -12.93 -19.55 13.66
C ASN A 75 -12.57 -18.72 14.89
N ALA A 76 -11.29 -18.34 15.06
CA ALA A 76 -10.85 -17.49 16.17
C ALA A 76 -11.48 -16.08 16.07
N VAL A 77 -11.50 -15.49 14.86
CA VAL A 77 -12.14 -14.19 14.63
C VAL A 77 -13.64 -14.27 14.87
N SER A 78 -14.31 -15.29 14.34
CA SER A 78 -15.75 -15.49 14.53
C SER A 78 -16.09 -15.66 16.01
N TRP A 79 -15.35 -16.49 16.74
CA TRP A 79 -15.53 -16.68 18.18
C TRP A 79 -15.36 -15.35 18.94
N PHE A 80 -14.32 -14.58 18.64
CA PHE A 80 -14.08 -13.29 19.30
C PHE A 80 -15.23 -12.30 19.07
N VAL A 81 -15.69 -12.17 17.83
CA VAL A 81 -16.75 -11.24 17.46
C VAL A 81 -18.09 -11.63 18.11
N THR A 82 -18.43 -12.91 18.10
CA THR A 82 -19.72 -13.39 18.62
C THR A 82 -19.75 -13.45 20.15
N HIS A 83 -18.67 -13.87 20.81
CA HIS A 83 -18.66 -14.07 22.27
C HIS A 83 -18.17 -12.84 23.05
N VAL A 84 -17.18 -12.11 22.50
CA VAL A 84 -16.60 -10.95 23.20
C VAL A 84 -17.29 -9.65 22.78
N MET A 85 -17.42 -9.41 21.49
CA MET A 85 -18.05 -8.20 20.98
C MET A 85 -19.58 -8.27 20.95
N LYS A 86 -20.16 -9.48 21.01
CA LYS A 86 -21.61 -9.75 20.99
C LYS A 86 -22.31 -9.14 19.77
N VAL A 87 -21.65 -9.19 18.61
CA VAL A 87 -22.15 -8.65 17.35
C VAL A 87 -22.56 -9.79 16.42
N SER A 88 -23.57 -9.55 15.58
CA SER A 88 -24.15 -10.55 14.67
C SER A 88 -23.30 -10.81 13.42
N ASP A 89 -23.56 -11.92 12.74
CA ASP A 89 -22.81 -12.49 11.62
C ASP A 89 -22.33 -11.54 10.51
N PRO A 90 -23.08 -10.52 10.04
CA PRO A 90 -22.57 -9.65 8.99
C PRO A 90 -21.31 -8.88 9.37
N ALA A 91 -21.18 -8.54 10.67
CA ALA A 91 -20.00 -7.83 11.16
C ALA A 91 -18.76 -8.73 11.25
N VAL A 92 -18.91 -10.06 11.24
CA VAL A 92 -17.80 -11.00 11.37
C VAL A 92 -16.87 -10.91 10.16
N ALA A 93 -17.39 -10.75 8.94
CA ALA A 93 -16.58 -10.60 7.73
C ALA A 93 -15.81 -9.26 7.71
N ALA A 94 -16.42 -8.17 8.19
CA ALA A 94 -15.75 -6.89 8.35
C ALA A 94 -14.66 -6.95 9.43
N ALA A 95 -14.95 -7.60 10.56
CA ALA A 95 -13.98 -7.82 11.63
C ALA A 95 -12.83 -8.71 11.16
N PHE A 96 -13.10 -9.73 10.33
CA PHE A 96 -12.06 -10.54 9.71
C PHE A 96 -11.12 -9.69 8.87
N HIS A 97 -11.63 -8.82 8.02
CA HIS A 97 -10.80 -7.92 7.21
C HIS A 97 -9.87 -7.07 8.08
N THR A 98 -10.40 -6.51 9.16
CA THR A 98 -9.61 -5.72 10.11
C THR A 98 -8.57 -6.58 10.83
N ALA A 99 -8.96 -7.73 11.37
CA ALA A 99 -8.07 -8.66 12.05
C ALA A 99 -6.95 -9.17 11.13
N PHE A 100 -7.29 -9.50 9.89
CA PHE A 100 -6.33 -9.90 8.85
C PHE A 100 -5.28 -8.80 8.61
N ASN A 101 -5.72 -7.57 8.35
CA ASN A 101 -4.78 -6.48 8.06
C ASN A 101 -3.88 -6.15 9.26
N ILE A 102 -4.43 -6.13 10.48
CA ILE A 102 -3.66 -5.91 11.70
C ILE A 102 -2.63 -7.03 11.88
N SER A 103 -3.05 -8.29 11.82
CA SER A 103 -2.16 -9.45 11.98
C SER A 103 -1.07 -9.47 10.91
N ASN A 104 -1.44 -9.24 9.64
CA ASN A 104 -0.49 -9.17 8.55
C ASN A 104 0.53 -8.04 8.74
N THR A 105 0.09 -6.86 9.20
CA THR A 105 0.99 -5.75 9.49
C THR A 105 1.97 -6.11 10.60
N PHE A 106 1.51 -6.73 11.69
CA PHE A 106 2.40 -7.18 12.77
C PHE A 106 3.44 -8.20 12.31
N ILE A 107 3.06 -9.13 11.43
CA ILE A 107 4.00 -10.09 10.86
C ILE A 107 4.99 -9.39 9.92
N MET A 108 4.49 -8.56 9.01
CA MET A 108 5.29 -8.00 7.91
C MET A 108 6.20 -6.85 8.33
N ILE A 109 5.96 -6.20 9.49
CA ILE A 109 6.82 -5.14 9.99
C ILE A 109 8.27 -5.61 10.19
N TRP A 110 8.47 -6.88 10.54
CA TRP A 110 9.79 -7.49 10.70
C TRP A 110 10.48 -7.79 9.35
N PHE A 111 9.72 -7.81 8.25
CA PHE A 111 10.20 -8.12 6.91
C PHE A 111 10.29 -6.91 5.99
N VAL A 112 10.08 -5.70 6.51
CA VAL A 112 10.11 -4.45 5.71
C VAL A 112 11.41 -4.32 4.90
N SER A 113 12.57 -4.54 5.55
CA SER A 113 13.87 -4.46 4.87
C SER A 113 14.03 -5.52 3.77
N LEU A 114 13.42 -6.70 3.94
CA LEU A 114 13.43 -7.75 2.92
C LEU A 114 12.56 -7.36 1.73
N ILE A 115 11.38 -6.80 1.98
CA ILE A 115 10.48 -6.30 0.93
C ILE A 115 11.17 -5.18 0.15
N GLU A 116 11.75 -4.20 0.85
CA GLU A 116 12.49 -3.09 0.25
C GLU A 116 13.62 -3.60 -0.67
N LYS A 117 14.46 -4.50 -0.16
CA LYS A 117 15.54 -5.09 -0.94
C LYS A 117 15.02 -5.83 -2.18
N THR A 118 13.93 -6.57 -2.03
CA THR A 118 13.31 -7.32 -3.13
C THR A 118 12.78 -6.38 -4.21
N VAL A 119 11.98 -5.37 -3.85
CA VAL A 119 11.40 -4.43 -4.83
C VAL A 119 12.45 -3.55 -5.48
N CYS A 120 13.52 -3.16 -4.76
CA CYS A 120 14.62 -2.40 -5.32
C CYS A 120 15.49 -3.22 -6.27
N THR A 121 15.59 -4.52 -6.05
CA THR A 121 16.31 -5.45 -6.95
C THR A 121 15.51 -5.70 -8.23
N LEU A 122 14.18 -5.87 -8.12
CA LEU A 122 13.30 -6.11 -9.26
C LEU A 122 13.07 -4.87 -10.11
N ILE A 123 12.91 -3.72 -9.47
CA ILE A 123 12.63 -2.44 -10.15
C ILE A 123 13.85 -1.53 -9.98
N LYS A 124 14.71 -1.54 -10.99
CA LYS A 124 15.87 -0.64 -11.04
C LYS A 124 15.44 0.78 -11.40
N PRO A 125 16.12 1.83 -10.87
CA PRO A 125 15.83 3.21 -11.25
C PRO A 125 16.12 3.39 -12.74
N LYS A 126 15.25 4.15 -13.42
CA LYS A 126 15.53 4.64 -14.77
C LYS A 126 16.46 5.86 -14.68
N VAL A 127 17.32 6.03 -15.69
CA VAL A 127 18.26 7.18 -15.76
C VAL A 127 17.52 8.53 -15.74
N GLU A 128 16.25 8.53 -16.16
CA GLU A 128 15.37 9.71 -16.22
C GLU A 128 14.60 9.97 -14.93
N ASP A 129 14.68 9.07 -13.93
CA ASP A 129 14.00 9.30 -12.66
C ASP A 129 14.66 10.47 -11.95
N GLU A 130 13.95 11.59 -11.87
CA GLU A 130 14.43 12.76 -11.15
C GLU A 130 14.69 12.41 -9.68
N GLU A 131 15.92 12.67 -9.23
CA GLU A 131 16.25 12.52 -7.82
C GLU A 131 15.43 13.54 -7.00
N TYR A 132 14.49 13.06 -6.18
CA TYR A 132 13.75 13.86 -5.20
C TYR A 132 14.63 14.23 -4.00
N ARG A 133 15.85 14.69 -4.28
CA ARG A 133 16.79 15.16 -3.27
C ARG A 133 17.12 16.62 -3.54
N LEU A 134 17.32 17.36 -2.47
CA LEU A 134 17.91 18.68 -2.56
C LEU A 134 19.29 18.53 -3.20
N ARG A 135 19.52 19.21 -4.30
CA ARG A 135 20.72 19.04 -5.15
C ARG A 135 21.86 19.93 -4.68
N TYR A 136 21.52 21.10 -4.17
CA TYR A 136 22.45 22.12 -3.76
C TYR A 136 22.59 22.24 -2.24
N ILE A 137 21.60 21.78 -1.46
CA ILE A 137 21.64 21.76 -0.01
C ILE A 137 22.05 20.35 0.43
N THR A 138 23.34 20.13 0.61
CA THR A 138 23.87 18.93 1.25
C THR A 138 23.98 19.16 2.75
N GLY A 139 23.60 18.18 3.58
CA GLY A 139 23.47 18.29 5.04
C GLY A 139 24.78 18.46 5.83
N GLY A 140 25.75 19.20 5.28
CA GLY A 140 26.95 19.64 5.97
C GLY A 140 26.78 21.04 6.54
N MET A 141 27.54 21.38 7.59
CA MET A 141 27.58 22.72 8.14
C MET A 141 27.94 23.72 7.04
N LEU A 142 26.96 24.56 6.67
CA LEU A 142 27.16 25.64 5.71
C LEU A 142 28.07 26.67 6.38
N SER A 143 29.26 26.89 5.80
CA SER A 143 30.32 27.65 6.43
C SER A 143 30.04 29.18 6.52
N THR A 144 29.07 29.69 5.73
CA THR A 144 28.67 31.10 5.75
C THR A 144 27.21 31.29 5.43
N ALA A 145 26.57 32.31 5.99
CA ALA A 145 25.17 32.66 5.71
C ALA A 145 24.93 32.98 4.20
N GLU A 146 25.87 33.63 3.57
CA GLU A 146 25.82 34.00 2.16
C GLU A 146 25.79 32.77 1.25
N LEU A 147 26.61 31.75 1.54
CA LEU A 147 26.63 30.50 0.79
C LEU A 147 25.31 29.73 0.96
N SER A 148 24.73 29.75 2.16
CA SER A 148 23.43 29.14 2.44
C SER A 148 22.31 29.78 1.62
N ILE A 149 22.30 31.11 1.52
CA ILE A 149 21.30 31.85 0.73
C ILE A 149 21.49 31.54 -0.77
N LEU A 150 22.72 31.48 -1.26
CA LEU A 150 22.99 31.16 -2.67
C LEU A 150 22.55 29.73 -3.02
N GLN A 151 22.78 28.77 -2.14
CA GLN A 151 22.37 27.39 -2.33
C GLN A 151 20.84 27.25 -2.29
N ALA A 152 20.17 27.93 -1.35
CA ALA A 152 18.73 27.98 -1.28
C ALA A 152 18.12 28.60 -2.54
N HIS A 153 18.70 29.67 -3.06
CA HIS A 153 18.25 30.30 -4.30
C HIS A 153 18.37 29.38 -5.51
N LYS A 154 19.45 28.62 -5.63
CA LYS A 154 19.64 27.61 -6.69
C LYS A 154 18.62 26.49 -6.57
N GLU A 155 18.30 26.03 -5.36
CA GLU A 155 17.31 24.98 -5.14
C GLU A 155 15.91 25.46 -5.50
N ILE A 156 15.54 26.69 -5.13
CA ILE A 156 14.26 27.31 -5.49
C ILE A 156 14.14 27.46 -7.03
N SER A 157 15.20 27.87 -7.70
CA SER A 157 15.21 27.98 -9.16
C SER A 157 15.01 26.63 -9.84
N LEU A 158 15.66 25.57 -9.34
CA LEU A 158 15.48 24.21 -9.84
C LEU A 158 14.06 23.71 -9.59
N PHE A 159 13.49 23.99 -8.43
CA PHE A 159 12.10 23.66 -8.11
C PHE A 159 11.11 24.36 -9.03
N ALA A 160 11.31 25.65 -9.30
CA ALA A 160 10.48 26.42 -10.22
C ALA A 160 10.52 25.86 -11.65
N GLU A 161 11.72 25.49 -12.13
CA GLU A 161 11.88 24.87 -13.45
C GLU A 161 11.16 23.51 -13.55
N ARG A 162 11.28 22.66 -12.52
CA ARG A 162 10.57 21.37 -12.45
C ARG A 162 9.06 21.57 -12.45
N THR A 163 8.55 22.52 -11.67
CA THR A 163 7.13 22.84 -11.60
C THR A 163 6.61 23.34 -12.95
N ALA A 164 7.35 24.21 -13.63
CA ALA A 164 7.00 24.69 -14.97
C ALA A 164 6.96 23.53 -16.00
N ARG A 165 7.90 22.60 -15.92
CA ARG A 165 7.91 21.39 -16.77
C ARG A 165 6.69 20.51 -16.51
N MET A 166 6.35 20.25 -15.24
CA MET A 166 5.15 19.49 -14.87
C MET A 166 3.87 20.16 -15.40
N PHE A 167 3.78 21.47 -15.27
CA PHE A 167 2.65 22.25 -15.80
C PHE A 167 2.52 22.11 -17.33
N ASN A 168 3.63 22.18 -18.06
CA ASN A 168 3.62 22.00 -19.51
C ASN A 168 3.20 20.57 -19.92
N MET A 169 3.65 19.53 -19.18
CA MET A 169 3.22 18.15 -19.45
C MET A 169 1.70 17.96 -19.26
N VAL A 170 1.11 18.63 -18.25
CA VAL A 170 -0.36 18.58 -18.04
C VAL A 170 -1.11 19.30 -19.15
N LYS A 171 -0.52 20.35 -19.73
CA LYS A 171 -1.13 21.11 -20.84
C LYS A 171 -1.13 20.35 -22.17
N GLU A 172 -0.24 19.38 -22.32
CA GLU A 172 -0.11 18.52 -23.52
C GLU A 172 -1.02 17.27 -23.46
N LEU A 173 -1.66 17.00 -22.31
CA LEU A 173 -2.67 15.96 -22.11
C LEU A 173 -4.07 16.43 -22.50
#